data_501bde78ebbfd3b209d7afe0612f1f9c
#
_entry.id   501bde78ebbfd3b209d7afe0612f1f9c
#
_cell.length_a   1.000
_cell.length_b   1.000
_cell.length_c   1.000
_cell.angle_alpha   90.00
_cell.angle_beta   90.00
_cell.angle_gamma   90.00
#
_symmetry.space_group_name_H-M   'P 1'
#
loop_
_entity.id
_entity.type
_entity.pdbx_description
1 polymer ?
#
loop_
_entity_poly.entity_id
_entity_poly.type
_entity_poly.pdbx_seq_one_letter_code
_entity_poly.pdbx_strand_id
1 'polypeptide(L)'
;MVHLVKHGRITKRGTGISSAFFVKGRPVPQGSMKFIRPGVMIHSRAHDLALWRADVARNAELAGFEPVAGGVKLELDFIFLKPKSTHRAFPWVKPDIDKLCRSVLDGLTGVAYEDDCQVILLQATKTYGQREGVWVTIEQVWNHQ
;
A
#
# COMPACT_ATOMS: atom_id res chain seq x y z
N MET A 1 -0.21 -16.89 -18.92
CA MET A 1 0.16 -17.87 -17.89
C MET A 1 0.13 -17.15 -16.54
N VAL A 2 -0.65 -17.61 -15.60
CA VAL A 2 -0.76 -17.03 -14.26
C VAL A 2 0.11 -17.87 -13.33
N HIS A 3 1.16 -17.28 -12.76
CA HIS A 3 1.93 -17.92 -11.70
C HIS A 3 1.38 -17.45 -10.36
N LEU A 4 0.76 -18.35 -9.62
CA LEU A 4 0.36 -18.12 -8.24
C LEU A 4 1.58 -18.27 -7.34
N VAL A 5 2.11 -17.15 -6.86
CA VAL A 5 3.04 -17.14 -5.75
C VAL A 5 2.19 -17.14 -4.47
N LYS A 6 2.66 -17.81 -3.43
CA LYS A 6 1.93 -18.03 -2.15
C LYS A 6 1.26 -16.78 -1.54
N HIS A 7 1.68 -15.58 -1.95
CA HIS A 7 1.19 -14.29 -1.46
C HIS A 7 1.05 -13.21 -2.56
N GLY A 8 1.20 -13.58 -3.84
CA GLY A 8 1.12 -12.61 -4.93
C GLY A 8 0.61 -13.24 -6.23
N ARG A 9 0.06 -12.41 -7.06
CA ARG A 9 -0.45 -12.78 -8.37
C ARG A 9 0.33 -12.02 -9.44
N ILE A 10 1.02 -12.74 -10.31
CA ILE A 10 1.71 -12.14 -11.46
C ILE A 10 0.81 -12.26 -12.68
N THR A 11 0.48 -11.13 -13.30
CA THR A 11 -0.28 -11.10 -14.54
C THR A 11 0.47 -10.30 -15.60
N LYS A 12 0.49 -10.81 -16.82
CA LYS A 12 0.97 -10.02 -17.96
C LYS A 12 -0.20 -9.26 -18.56
N ARG A 13 -0.13 -7.95 -18.57
CA ARG A 13 -1.04 -7.08 -19.30
C ARG A 13 -0.24 -6.27 -20.32
N GLY A 14 -0.45 -6.51 -21.59
CA GLY A 14 0.28 -5.79 -22.64
C GLY A 14 1.78 -6.09 -22.62
N THR A 15 2.60 -5.06 -22.74
CA THR A 15 4.08 -5.15 -22.74
C THR A 15 4.69 -5.05 -21.32
N GLY A 16 3.89 -4.85 -20.28
CA GLY A 16 4.34 -4.70 -18.89
C GLY A 16 4.08 -5.94 -18.04
N ILE A 17 4.95 -6.16 -17.03
CA ILE A 17 4.72 -7.16 -15.98
C ILE A 17 4.03 -6.45 -14.82
N SER A 18 2.80 -6.90 -14.54
CA SER A 18 2.03 -6.45 -13.39
C SER A 18 2.02 -7.54 -12.32
N SER A 19 2.37 -7.19 -11.10
CA SER A 19 2.35 -8.09 -9.96
C SER A 19 1.52 -7.50 -8.83
N ALA A 20 0.74 -8.37 -8.17
CA ALA A 20 -0.10 -7.97 -7.05
C ALA A 20 0.15 -8.84 -5.83
N PHE A 21 0.08 -8.26 -4.65
CA PHE A 21 0.14 -8.95 -3.38
C PHE A 21 -0.78 -8.29 -2.35
N PHE A 22 -1.13 -9.03 -1.32
CA PHE A 22 -1.99 -8.57 -0.24
C PHE A 22 -1.20 -8.40 1.05
N VAL A 23 -1.39 -7.27 1.71
CA VAL A 23 -0.86 -7.00 3.05
C VAL A 23 -2.01 -7.06 4.04
N LYS A 24 -2.02 -8.09 4.88
CA LYS A 24 -3.05 -8.30 5.90
C LYS A 24 -2.84 -7.37 7.08
N GLY A 25 -3.92 -6.82 7.58
CA GLY A 25 -3.96 -5.99 8.78
C GLY A 25 -4.67 -4.67 8.53
N ARG A 26 -4.99 -3.98 9.60
CA ARG A 26 -5.61 -2.67 9.47
C ARG A 26 -4.63 -1.68 8.86
N PRO A 27 -4.95 -1.08 7.70
CA PRO A 27 -4.09 -0.08 7.09
C PRO A 27 -3.88 1.13 8.02
N VAL A 28 -2.63 1.57 8.12
CA VAL A 28 -2.26 2.68 8.99
C VAL A 28 -1.87 3.90 8.14
N PRO A 29 -2.52 5.05 8.35
CA PRO A 29 -2.19 6.28 7.65
C PRO A 29 -0.91 6.90 8.20
N GLN A 30 -0.14 7.56 7.32
CA GLN A 30 0.92 8.44 7.74
C GLN A 30 0.31 9.77 8.17
N GLY A 31 0.22 10.01 9.47
CA GLY A 31 -0.31 11.27 9.98
C GLY A 31 0.64 12.43 9.78
N SER A 32 0.10 13.63 9.58
CA SER A 32 0.84 14.85 9.87
C SER A 32 1.12 14.87 11.37
N MET A 33 2.37 15.15 11.77
CA MET A 33 2.70 15.32 13.18
C MET A 33 1.90 16.48 13.75
N LYS A 34 0.83 16.19 14.50
CA LYS A 34 0.19 17.19 15.34
C LYS A 34 1.02 17.35 16.60
N PHE A 35 1.61 18.50 16.75
CA PHE A 35 2.23 18.92 17.99
C PHE A 35 1.13 19.09 19.04
N ILE A 36 0.90 18.10 19.89
CA ILE A 36 -0.23 18.12 20.82
C ILE A 36 0.13 18.77 22.14
N ARG A 37 1.28 18.58 22.68
CA ARG A 37 1.85 19.27 23.88
C ARG A 37 3.30 18.84 24.06
N PRO A 38 4.18 19.68 24.65
CA PRO A 38 5.47 19.20 25.12
C PRO A 38 5.29 18.06 26.13
N GLY A 39 5.86 16.89 25.89
CA GLY A 39 5.83 15.74 26.78
C GLY A 39 4.70 14.73 26.59
N VAL A 40 3.75 14.97 25.68
CA VAL A 40 2.77 13.92 25.28
C VAL A 40 3.31 13.22 24.06
N MET A 41 3.80 12.00 24.26
CA MET A 41 4.36 11.18 23.20
C MET A 41 3.25 10.37 22.53
N ILE A 42 3.06 10.56 21.20
CA ILE A 42 2.17 9.73 20.37
C ILE A 42 2.96 8.47 19.96
N HIS A 43 3.47 7.73 20.94
CA HIS A 43 4.27 6.53 20.68
C HIS A 43 3.48 5.43 19.98
N SER A 44 2.20 5.28 20.29
CA SER A 44 1.39 4.19 19.75
C SER A 44 1.20 4.27 18.23
N ARG A 45 0.92 5.46 17.69
CA ARG A 45 0.73 5.66 16.25
C ARG A 45 2.01 5.55 15.45
N ALA A 46 3.12 6.08 15.97
CA ALA A 46 4.41 5.94 15.33
C ALA A 46 4.87 4.48 15.27
N HIS A 47 4.60 3.73 16.34
CA HIS A 47 4.90 2.30 16.40
C HIS A 47 4.06 1.50 15.41
N ASP A 48 2.74 1.72 15.40
CA ASP A 48 1.83 1.06 14.48
C ASP A 48 2.17 1.36 13.02
N LEU A 49 2.55 2.59 12.72
CA LEU A 49 2.99 2.98 11.39
C LEU A 49 4.26 2.27 10.97
N ALA A 50 5.24 2.15 11.88
CA ALA A 50 6.49 1.44 11.61
C ALA A 50 6.24 -0.05 11.35
N LEU A 51 5.37 -0.68 12.13
CA LEU A 51 4.98 -2.08 11.92
C LEU A 51 4.24 -2.28 10.59
N TRP A 52 3.34 -1.37 10.26
CA TRP A 52 2.59 -1.41 9.00
C TRP A 52 3.53 -1.29 7.80
N ARG A 53 4.44 -0.34 7.81
CA ARG A 53 5.45 -0.18 6.75
C ARG A 53 6.33 -1.42 6.61
N ALA A 54 6.74 -2.01 7.74
CA ALA A 54 7.52 -3.24 7.75
C ALA A 54 6.74 -4.42 7.15
N ASP A 55 5.44 -4.52 7.43
CA ASP A 55 4.55 -5.53 6.85
C ASP A 55 4.40 -5.35 5.33
N VAL A 56 4.25 -4.12 4.85
CA VAL A 56 4.21 -3.80 3.42
C VAL A 56 5.51 -4.24 2.74
N ALA A 57 6.65 -3.85 3.30
CA ALA A 57 7.97 -4.21 2.79
C ALA A 57 8.17 -5.73 2.74
N ARG A 58 7.87 -6.42 3.83
CA ARG A 58 8.02 -7.87 3.93
C ARG A 58 7.15 -8.61 2.93
N ASN A 59 5.89 -8.21 2.77
CA ASN A 59 4.99 -8.86 1.81
C ASN A 59 5.42 -8.61 0.36
N ALA A 60 5.97 -7.44 0.06
CA ALA A 60 6.56 -7.16 -1.24
C ALA A 60 7.77 -8.07 -1.52
N GLU A 61 8.66 -8.23 -0.56
CA GLU A 61 9.82 -9.12 -0.67
C GLU A 61 9.38 -10.59 -0.85
N LEU A 62 8.41 -11.05 -0.07
CA LEU A 62 7.85 -12.39 -0.18
C LEU A 62 7.17 -12.63 -1.54
N ALA A 63 6.62 -11.59 -2.15
CA ALA A 63 6.05 -11.65 -3.50
C ALA A 63 7.12 -11.63 -4.61
N GLY A 64 8.39 -11.50 -4.26
CA GLY A 64 9.52 -11.53 -5.19
C GLY A 64 9.90 -10.18 -5.77
N PHE A 65 9.42 -9.07 -5.18
CA PHE A 65 9.79 -7.74 -5.64
C PHE A 65 11.24 -7.42 -5.28
N GLU A 66 11.91 -6.80 -6.25
CA GLU A 66 13.20 -6.15 -6.09
C GLU A 66 13.09 -4.73 -6.66
N PRO A 67 13.91 -3.78 -6.18
CA PRO A 67 13.85 -2.42 -6.69
C PRO A 67 14.01 -2.36 -8.21
N VAL A 68 13.00 -1.82 -8.89
CA VAL A 68 13.01 -1.64 -10.34
C VAL A 68 13.47 -0.24 -10.71
N ALA A 69 14.07 -0.11 -11.89
CA ALA A 69 14.42 1.17 -12.47
C ALA A 69 13.26 1.74 -13.29
N GLY A 70 13.25 3.06 -13.47
CA GLY A 70 12.26 3.72 -14.31
C GLY A 70 10.93 3.96 -13.63
N GLY A 71 9.91 4.28 -14.43
CA GLY A 71 8.57 4.61 -13.94
C GLY A 71 7.81 3.40 -13.44
N VAL A 72 6.98 3.63 -12.42
CA VAL A 72 6.14 2.61 -11.77
C VAL A 72 4.71 3.10 -11.71
N LYS A 73 3.77 2.22 -12.04
CA LYS A 73 2.34 2.43 -11.79
C LYS A 73 1.90 1.61 -10.59
N LEU A 74 1.15 2.22 -9.70
CA LEU A 74 0.62 1.61 -8.48
C LEU A 74 -0.89 1.68 -8.43
N GLU A 75 -1.51 0.55 -8.07
CA GLU A 75 -2.89 0.49 -7.63
C GLU A 75 -2.93 0.00 -6.19
N LEU A 76 -3.63 0.71 -5.33
CA LEU A 76 -3.79 0.40 -3.92
C LEU A 76 -5.27 0.29 -3.59
N ASP A 77 -5.71 -0.91 -3.22
CA ASP A 77 -7.10 -1.16 -2.83
C ASP A 77 -7.14 -1.43 -1.33
N PHE A 78 -7.49 -0.41 -0.55
CA PHE A 78 -7.61 -0.50 0.90
C PHE A 78 -8.96 -1.08 1.30
N ILE A 79 -8.93 -2.09 2.16
CA ILE A 79 -10.11 -2.79 2.65
C ILE A 79 -10.21 -2.62 4.16
N PHE A 80 -11.34 -2.13 4.63
CA PHE A 80 -11.67 -1.99 6.04
C PHE A 80 -12.85 -2.88 6.40
N LEU A 81 -12.89 -3.36 7.64
CA LEU A 81 -14.07 -4.03 8.16
C LEU A 81 -15.20 -3.02 8.34
N LYS A 82 -16.40 -3.37 7.88
CA LYS A 82 -17.57 -2.53 8.03
C LYS A 82 -18.05 -2.56 9.50
N PRO A 83 -18.09 -1.40 10.20
CA PRO A 83 -18.69 -1.36 11.53
C PRO A 83 -20.15 -1.78 11.49
N LYS A 84 -20.59 -2.56 12.48
CA LYS A 84 -21.98 -3.05 12.56
C LYS A 84 -23.02 -1.94 12.62
N SER A 85 -22.64 -0.79 13.18
CA SER A 85 -23.52 0.36 13.37
C SER A 85 -23.65 1.27 12.17
N THR A 86 -22.90 1.03 11.08
CA THR A 86 -22.92 1.92 9.92
C THR A 86 -23.80 1.39 8.79
N HIS A 87 -24.46 2.31 8.09
CA HIS A 87 -25.22 2.05 6.88
C HIS A 87 -24.48 2.52 5.61
N ARG A 88 -23.28 3.09 5.77
CA ARG A 88 -22.47 3.53 4.61
C ARG A 88 -22.09 2.33 3.73
N ALA A 89 -22.20 2.51 2.41
CA ALA A 89 -21.75 1.53 1.46
C ALA A 89 -20.20 1.52 1.30
N PHE A 90 -19.56 2.68 1.52
CA PHE A 90 -18.12 2.88 1.40
C PHE A 90 -17.57 3.62 2.62
N PRO A 91 -16.29 3.46 2.96
CA PRO A 91 -15.70 4.09 4.14
C PRO A 91 -15.25 5.54 3.86
N TRP A 92 -16.18 6.45 3.58
CA TRP A 92 -15.89 7.89 3.41
C TRP A 92 -15.66 8.62 4.74
N VAL A 93 -14.90 7.99 5.61
CA VAL A 93 -14.46 8.48 6.91
C VAL A 93 -12.97 8.28 7.03
N LYS A 94 -12.36 8.86 8.06
CA LYS A 94 -10.94 8.61 8.35
C LYS A 94 -10.65 7.10 8.44
N PRO A 95 -9.44 6.65 8.04
CA PRO A 95 -8.27 7.44 7.60
C PRO A 95 -8.40 8.00 6.18
N ASP A 96 -7.72 9.12 5.94
CA ASP A 96 -7.69 9.78 4.63
C ASP A 96 -6.91 8.94 3.62
N ILE A 97 -7.41 8.85 2.40
CA ILE A 97 -6.82 8.00 1.35
C ILE A 97 -5.39 8.41 0.97
N ASP A 98 -5.10 9.70 0.92
CA ASP A 98 -3.76 10.20 0.61
C ASP A 98 -2.72 9.79 1.66
N LYS A 99 -3.10 9.82 2.93
CA LYS A 99 -2.25 9.40 4.04
C LYS A 99 -2.03 7.89 4.08
N LEU A 100 -3.03 7.12 3.69
CA LEU A 100 -2.93 5.68 3.52
C LEU A 100 -1.98 5.33 2.37
N CYS A 101 -2.11 6.01 1.25
CA CYS A 101 -1.20 5.83 0.11
C CYS A 101 0.24 6.14 0.50
N ARG A 102 0.46 7.24 1.22
CA ARG A 102 1.79 7.67 1.63
C ARG A 102 2.50 6.63 2.48
N SER A 103 1.82 6.00 3.42
CA SER A 103 2.42 4.96 4.26
C SER A 103 2.84 3.73 3.46
N VAL A 104 2.05 3.33 2.46
CA VAL A 104 2.39 2.20 1.57
C VAL A 104 3.55 2.56 0.65
N LEU A 105 3.54 3.75 0.04
CA LEU A 105 4.64 4.22 -0.80
C LEU A 105 5.97 4.23 -0.05
N ASP A 106 5.97 4.71 1.19
CA ASP A 106 7.16 4.69 2.06
C ASP A 106 7.61 3.26 2.39
N GLY A 107 6.67 2.36 2.65
CA GLY A 107 6.97 0.94 2.90
C GLY A 107 7.56 0.22 1.70
N LEU A 108 7.20 0.61 0.49
CA LEU A 108 7.71 0.04 -0.76
C LEU A 108 9.06 0.62 -1.19
N THR A 109 9.45 1.77 -0.66
CA THR A 109 10.73 2.41 -0.97
C THR A 109 11.90 1.54 -0.51
N GLY A 110 12.81 1.25 -1.43
CA GLY A 110 13.95 0.35 -1.21
C GLY A 110 13.62 -1.13 -1.41
N VAL A 111 12.36 -1.49 -1.67
CA VAL A 111 11.91 -2.89 -1.84
C VAL A 111 11.34 -3.12 -3.24
N ALA A 112 10.46 -2.27 -3.71
CA ALA A 112 9.84 -2.38 -5.03
C ALA A 112 10.42 -1.35 -6.03
N TYR A 113 10.92 -0.27 -5.55
CA TYR A 113 11.62 0.79 -6.27
C TYR A 113 12.60 1.48 -5.32
N GLU A 114 13.54 2.25 -5.84
CA GLU A 114 14.53 2.94 -5.00
C GLU A 114 13.96 4.19 -4.34
N ASP A 115 13.11 4.92 -5.07
CA ASP A 115 12.54 6.19 -4.64
C ASP A 115 11.10 6.31 -5.11
N ASP A 116 10.21 6.82 -4.26
CA ASP A 116 8.80 6.99 -4.59
C ASP A 116 8.54 8.04 -5.68
N CYS A 117 9.55 8.86 -6.00
CA CYS A 117 9.47 9.75 -7.17
C CYS A 117 9.35 8.98 -8.50
N GLN A 118 9.68 7.68 -8.53
CA GLN A 118 9.49 6.81 -9.68
C GLN A 118 8.02 6.50 -9.96
N VAL A 119 7.12 6.72 -8.99
CA VAL A 119 5.68 6.48 -9.16
C VAL A 119 5.08 7.57 -10.05
N ILE A 120 4.67 7.18 -11.25
CA ILE A 120 4.10 8.08 -12.26
C ILE A 120 2.58 7.99 -12.38
N LEU A 121 1.98 6.96 -11.81
CA LEU A 121 0.54 6.80 -11.70
C LEU A 121 0.21 6.12 -10.40
N LEU A 122 -0.70 6.70 -9.66
CA LEU A 122 -1.23 6.16 -8.41
C LEU A 122 -2.75 6.16 -8.48
N GLN A 123 -3.33 4.98 -8.35
CA GLN A 123 -4.77 4.79 -8.24
C GLN A 123 -5.07 4.13 -6.91
N ALA A 124 -6.02 4.65 -6.16
CA ALA A 124 -6.35 4.13 -4.85
C ALA A 124 -7.85 4.12 -4.59
N THR A 125 -8.30 3.11 -3.87
CA THR A 125 -9.68 2.96 -3.42
C THR A 125 -9.75 2.62 -1.95
N LYS A 126 -10.86 2.99 -1.31
CA LYS A 126 -11.24 2.54 0.02
C LYS A 126 -12.56 1.80 -0.07
N THR A 127 -12.61 0.57 0.39
CA THR A 127 -13.82 -0.25 0.38
C THR A 127 -14.01 -0.95 1.71
N TYR A 128 -15.24 -1.43 1.95
CA TYR A 128 -15.51 -2.37 3.02
C TYR A 128 -15.37 -3.81 2.53
N GLY A 129 -14.85 -4.67 3.36
CA GLY A 129 -14.73 -6.09 3.07
C GLY A 129 -14.54 -6.89 4.35
N GLN A 130 -14.44 -8.20 4.21
CA GLN A 130 -14.31 -9.12 5.35
C GLN A 130 -12.88 -9.31 5.82
N ARG A 131 -11.90 -8.91 5.02
CA ARG A 131 -10.49 -9.06 5.31
C ARG A 131 -9.81 -7.71 5.21
N GLU A 132 -9.44 -7.14 6.36
CA GLU A 132 -8.73 -5.88 6.40
C GLU A 132 -7.33 -6.01 5.80
N GLY A 133 -6.95 -5.02 5.01
CA GLY A 133 -5.63 -4.96 4.41
C GLY A 133 -5.59 -4.07 3.19
N VAL A 134 -4.54 -4.25 2.41
CA VAL A 134 -4.39 -3.57 1.13
C VAL A 134 -3.93 -4.54 0.05
N TRP A 135 -4.59 -4.52 -1.10
CA TRP A 135 -4.06 -5.08 -2.34
C TRP A 135 -3.14 -4.05 -2.97
N VAL A 136 -1.92 -4.47 -3.24
CA VAL A 136 -0.90 -3.65 -3.91
C VAL A 136 -0.63 -4.26 -5.27
N THR A 137 -0.88 -3.49 -6.33
CA THR A 137 -0.56 -3.89 -7.70
C THR A 137 0.51 -2.94 -8.23
N ILE A 138 1.61 -3.51 -8.70
CA ILE A 138 2.77 -2.76 -9.20
C ILE A 138 3.03 -3.16 -10.65
N GLU A 139 3.17 -2.16 -11.51
CA GLU A 139 3.54 -2.35 -12.91
C GLU A 139 4.75 -1.46 -13.23
N GLN A 140 5.83 -2.08 -13.69
CA GLN A 140 7.00 -1.35 -14.20
C GLN A 140 6.69 -0.80 -15.59
N VAL A 141 6.94 0.49 -15.79
CA VAL A 141 6.79 1.14 -17.10
C VAL A 141 8.14 1.17 -17.76
N TRP A 142 8.27 0.46 -18.87
CA TRP A 142 9.48 0.48 -19.68
C TRP A 142 9.56 1.78 -20.47
N ASN A 143 10.70 2.44 -20.34
CA ASN A 143 10.99 3.60 -21.15
C ASN A 143 11.60 3.11 -22.47
N HIS A 144 10.78 3.06 -23.51
CA HIS A 144 11.27 2.82 -24.86
C HIS A 144 11.85 4.13 -25.37
N GLN A 145 13.14 4.17 -25.44
CA GLN A 145 13.81 5.19 -26.25
C GLN A 145 13.87 4.74 -27.69
#